data_55485d0f76f3e8e2ecb71113d0a3298d
#
_entry.id   55485d0f76f3e8e2ecb71113d0a3298d
#
_cell.length_a   1.000
_cell.length_b   1.000
_cell.length_c   1.000
_cell.angle_alpha   90.00
_cell.angle_beta   90.00
_cell.angle_gamma   90.00
#
_symmetry.space_group_name_H-M   'P 1'
#
loop_
_entity.id
_entity.type
_entity.pdbx_description
1 polymer ?
#
loop_
_entity_poly.entity_id
_entity_poly.type
_entity_poly.pdbx_seq_one_letter_code
_entity_poly.pdbx_strand_id
1 'polypeptide(L)'
;MPPELFRKEIPTLKSDIYAVGVMAYQLLTGKLPFTADSHEGLIYEKLNQDAVPMDARRHDVPPSLRFAVHRAMHRDQAVRYDSWKDFCDDLAIALPLVPRPEETNFDSAHFNVLRDLPFFSRFTDIELWETVGIGHWQKKEPGEAIVEEDVAGRSLFIIISGEARVTKKGVEINRMGAGECFGEMTYLDENQLVRSATVTAVSQATMVEIEGVSLRHASAGLQARFSNAFLKMMISRLRNADERFISSVGLHV
;
A
#
# COMPACT_ATOMS: atom_id res chain seq x y z
N MET A 1 2.80 13.15 -26.73
CA MET A 1 3.87 12.66 -27.63
C MET A 1 5.10 13.51 -27.41
N PRO A 2 6.28 12.94 -27.23
CA PRO A 2 7.55 13.65 -26.99
C PRO A 2 8.11 14.28 -28.27
N PRO A 3 8.99 15.32 -28.16
CA PRO A 3 9.52 16.09 -29.29
C PRO A 3 10.22 15.27 -30.36
N GLU A 4 11.01 14.27 -29.97
CA GLU A 4 11.77 13.39 -30.86
C GLU A 4 10.88 12.59 -31.83
N LEU A 5 9.65 12.23 -31.43
CA LEU A 5 8.75 11.51 -32.32
C LEU A 5 8.21 12.38 -33.44
N PHE A 6 8.14 13.71 -33.25
CA PHE A 6 7.84 14.64 -34.37
C PHE A 6 9.02 14.77 -35.33
N ARG A 7 10.26 14.50 -34.86
CA ARG A 7 11.46 14.44 -35.71
C ARG A 7 11.66 13.08 -36.37
N LYS A 8 10.72 12.13 -36.16
CA LYS A 8 10.79 10.72 -36.62
C LYS A 8 12.00 9.97 -36.07
N GLU A 9 12.48 10.34 -34.90
CA GLU A 9 13.51 9.62 -34.17
C GLU A 9 12.90 8.38 -33.47
N ILE A 10 13.75 7.40 -33.17
CA ILE A 10 13.34 6.16 -32.50
C ILE A 10 12.97 6.47 -31.04
N PRO A 11 11.79 6.03 -30.54
CA PRO A 11 11.45 6.18 -29.14
C PRO A 11 12.41 5.40 -28.23
N THR A 12 12.75 5.98 -27.11
CA THR A 12 13.64 5.42 -26.09
C THR A 12 12.96 5.49 -24.73
N LEU A 13 13.61 4.91 -23.71
CA LEU A 13 13.18 5.07 -22.31
C LEU A 13 12.95 6.55 -21.92
N LYS A 14 13.76 7.46 -22.48
CA LYS A 14 13.62 8.91 -22.26
C LYS A 14 12.33 9.50 -22.85
N SER A 15 11.77 8.86 -23.88
CA SER A 15 10.46 9.23 -24.43
C SER A 15 9.32 8.89 -23.47
N ASP A 16 9.42 7.77 -22.76
CA ASP A 16 8.44 7.38 -21.76
C ASP A 16 8.56 8.26 -20.51
N ILE A 17 9.78 8.58 -20.07
CA ILE A 17 10.03 9.53 -18.97
C ILE A 17 9.43 10.90 -19.29
N TYR A 18 9.55 11.39 -20.54
CA TYR A 18 8.90 12.62 -20.96
C TYR A 18 7.37 12.54 -20.85
N ALA A 19 6.78 11.44 -21.28
CA ALA A 19 5.32 11.26 -21.22
C ALA A 19 4.82 11.24 -19.76
N VAL A 20 5.54 10.58 -18.87
CA VAL A 20 5.24 10.59 -17.42
C VAL A 20 5.44 11.99 -16.82
N GLY A 21 6.46 12.72 -17.24
CA GLY A 21 6.68 14.11 -16.84
C GLY A 21 5.50 15.01 -17.23
N VAL A 22 4.98 14.88 -18.45
CA VAL A 22 3.79 15.63 -18.91
C VAL A 22 2.56 15.29 -18.07
N MET A 23 2.36 14.02 -17.75
CA MET A 23 1.27 13.56 -16.90
C MET A 23 1.39 14.10 -15.47
N ALA A 24 2.60 14.04 -14.90
CA ALA A 24 2.88 14.60 -13.58
C ALA A 24 2.63 16.13 -13.54
N TYR A 25 3.06 16.85 -14.56
CA TYR A 25 2.78 18.28 -14.68
C TYR A 25 1.27 18.56 -14.68
N GLN A 26 0.51 17.80 -15.47
CA GLN A 26 -0.94 17.97 -15.55
C GLN A 26 -1.65 17.62 -14.23
N LEU A 27 -1.24 16.55 -13.55
CA LEU A 27 -1.78 16.19 -12.25
C LEU A 27 -1.52 17.26 -11.18
N LEU A 28 -0.33 17.86 -11.19
CA LEU A 28 0.06 18.86 -10.22
C LEU A 28 -0.57 20.23 -10.47
N THR A 29 -0.76 20.62 -11.75
CA THR A 29 -1.23 21.98 -12.12
C THR A 29 -2.68 22.03 -12.61
N GLY A 30 -3.29 20.87 -12.90
CA GLY A 30 -4.60 20.78 -13.56
C GLY A 30 -4.60 21.19 -15.03
N LYS A 31 -3.43 21.52 -15.63
CA LYS A 31 -3.32 22.03 -17.00
C LYS A 31 -2.18 21.34 -17.75
N LEU A 32 -2.29 21.30 -19.08
CA LEU A 32 -1.20 20.79 -19.92
C LEU A 32 -0.03 21.79 -19.98
N PRO A 33 1.22 21.30 -20.09
CA PRO A 33 2.42 22.16 -20.15
C PRO A 33 2.52 22.98 -21.44
N PHE A 34 1.86 22.53 -22.51
CA PHE A 34 1.79 23.17 -23.84
C PHE A 34 0.32 23.25 -24.26
N THR A 35 -0.12 24.40 -24.77
CA THR A 35 -1.55 24.68 -25.06
C THR A 35 -1.67 25.62 -26.25
N ALA A 36 -1.36 25.13 -27.45
CA ALA A 36 -1.56 25.89 -28.68
C ALA A 36 -2.96 25.64 -29.26
N ASP A 37 -3.49 26.62 -30.01
CA ASP A 37 -4.81 26.56 -30.63
C ASP A 37 -4.83 25.66 -31.89
N SER A 38 -3.69 25.28 -32.42
CA SER A 38 -3.57 24.42 -33.58
C SER A 38 -2.62 23.25 -33.34
N HIS A 39 -2.77 22.19 -34.13
CA HIS A 39 -1.87 21.04 -34.06
C HIS A 39 -0.41 21.40 -34.43
N GLU A 40 -0.24 22.20 -35.48
CA GLU A 40 1.06 22.71 -35.91
C GLU A 40 1.69 23.60 -34.84
N GLY A 41 0.91 24.46 -34.21
CA GLY A 41 1.33 25.30 -33.09
C GLY A 41 1.80 24.47 -31.89
N LEU A 42 1.08 23.43 -31.55
CA LEU A 42 1.45 22.52 -30.46
C LEU A 42 2.76 21.77 -30.76
N ILE A 43 2.98 21.35 -32.01
CA ILE A 43 4.24 20.75 -32.45
C ILE A 43 5.38 21.76 -32.34
N TYR A 44 5.16 22.98 -32.82
CA TYR A 44 6.15 24.04 -32.75
C TYR A 44 6.57 24.36 -31.32
N GLU A 45 5.59 24.52 -30.39
CA GLU A 45 5.88 24.75 -28.97
C GLU A 45 6.75 23.62 -28.39
N LYS A 46 6.37 22.37 -28.58
CA LYS A 46 7.11 21.21 -28.06
C LYS A 46 8.52 21.06 -28.58
N LEU A 47 8.77 21.53 -29.83
CA LEU A 47 10.08 21.45 -30.46
C LEU A 47 11.00 22.62 -30.10
N ASN A 48 10.43 23.81 -29.84
CA ASN A 48 11.18 25.06 -29.80
C ASN A 48 11.03 25.84 -28.48
N GLN A 49 10.05 25.53 -27.65
CA GLN A 49 9.83 26.23 -26.39
C GLN A 49 9.97 25.28 -25.20
N ASP A 50 10.26 25.86 -24.05
CA ASP A 50 10.20 25.14 -22.79
C ASP A 50 8.76 25.12 -22.28
N ALA A 51 8.43 24.10 -21.49
CA ALA A 51 7.11 24.00 -20.84
C ALA A 51 6.85 25.21 -19.95
N VAL A 52 5.60 25.68 -19.91
CA VAL A 52 5.21 26.77 -19.01
C VAL A 52 5.69 26.46 -17.59
N PRO A 53 6.41 27.37 -16.92
CA PRO A 53 6.87 27.14 -15.57
C PRO A 53 5.72 26.78 -14.63
N MET A 54 5.91 25.74 -13.80
CA MET A 54 4.85 25.21 -12.96
C MET A 54 4.40 26.22 -11.90
N ASP A 55 5.33 27.05 -11.39
CA ASP A 55 5.04 28.13 -10.44
C ASP A 55 4.17 29.25 -11.01
N ALA A 56 4.17 29.46 -12.33
CA ALA A 56 3.21 30.37 -12.98
C ALA A 56 1.74 29.87 -12.91
N ARG A 57 1.54 28.59 -12.55
CA ARG A 57 0.22 27.96 -12.47
C ARG A 57 -0.15 27.49 -11.06
N ARG A 58 0.85 27.11 -10.26
CA ARG A 58 0.67 26.60 -8.90
C ARG A 58 1.91 26.88 -8.05
N HIS A 59 1.80 27.79 -7.10
CA HIS A 59 2.93 28.27 -6.29
C HIS A 59 3.35 27.33 -5.15
N ASP A 60 2.46 26.46 -4.66
CA ASP A 60 2.65 25.59 -3.52
C ASP A 60 3.39 24.26 -3.84
N VAL A 61 3.74 24.03 -5.13
CA VAL A 61 4.54 22.87 -5.52
C VAL A 61 6.00 23.08 -5.10
N PRO A 62 6.62 22.14 -4.37
CA PRO A 62 8.01 22.24 -3.92
C PRO A 62 8.99 22.48 -5.09
N PRO A 63 10.02 23.34 -4.92
CA PRO A 63 10.97 23.64 -5.99
C PRO A 63 11.69 22.39 -6.58
N SER A 64 12.04 21.44 -5.74
CA SER A 64 12.65 20.16 -6.15
C SER A 64 11.71 19.32 -7.02
N LEU A 65 10.41 19.28 -6.70
CA LEU A 65 9.42 18.57 -7.51
C LEU A 65 9.23 19.25 -8.87
N ARG A 66 9.14 20.60 -8.88
CA ARG A 66 9.09 21.37 -10.12
C ARG A 66 10.29 21.07 -11.02
N PHE A 67 11.50 21.06 -10.43
CA PHE A 67 12.73 20.76 -11.15
C PHE A 67 12.70 19.34 -11.74
N ALA A 68 12.34 18.32 -10.94
CA ALA A 68 12.30 16.94 -11.42
C ALA A 68 11.32 16.76 -12.58
N VAL A 69 10.11 17.33 -12.48
CA VAL A 69 9.10 17.24 -13.54
C VAL A 69 9.53 17.99 -14.80
N HIS A 70 10.08 19.22 -14.67
CA HIS A 70 10.56 19.98 -15.83
C HIS A 70 11.76 19.30 -16.51
N ARG A 71 12.68 18.71 -15.74
CA ARG A 71 13.80 17.94 -16.30
C ARG A 71 13.31 16.73 -17.09
N ALA A 72 12.32 16.00 -16.59
CA ALA A 72 11.70 14.88 -17.30
C ALA A 72 11.08 15.31 -18.64
N MET A 73 10.49 16.51 -18.70
CA MET A 73 9.86 17.08 -19.89
C MET A 73 10.80 17.91 -20.77
N HIS A 74 12.09 17.91 -20.52
CA HIS A 74 13.01 18.72 -21.30
C HIS A 74 12.98 18.31 -22.79
N ARG A 75 12.98 19.31 -23.71
CA ARG A 75 12.95 19.07 -25.16
C ARG A 75 14.16 18.31 -25.68
N ASP A 76 15.36 18.55 -25.09
CA ASP A 76 16.57 17.79 -25.37
C ASP A 76 16.61 16.54 -24.51
N GLN A 77 16.65 15.37 -25.16
CA GLN A 77 16.74 14.08 -24.50
C GLN A 77 17.99 13.92 -23.64
N ALA A 78 19.11 14.59 -24.00
CA ALA A 78 20.35 14.50 -23.24
C ALA A 78 20.25 15.09 -21.83
N VAL A 79 19.35 16.05 -21.62
CA VAL A 79 19.10 16.71 -20.32
C VAL A 79 18.18 15.86 -19.42
N ARG A 80 17.35 15.02 -20.02
CA ARG A 80 16.43 14.17 -19.27
C ARG A 80 17.17 13.14 -18.43
N TYR A 81 16.43 12.37 -17.65
CA TYR A 81 16.97 11.27 -16.86
C TYR A 81 17.40 10.11 -17.74
N ASP A 82 18.52 9.48 -17.40
CA ASP A 82 19.04 8.30 -18.10
C ASP A 82 18.34 7.03 -17.66
N SER A 83 17.74 7.01 -16.46
CA SER A 83 17.02 5.86 -15.92
C SER A 83 15.76 6.27 -15.16
N TRP A 84 14.82 5.33 -15.02
CA TRP A 84 13.67 5.48 -14.12
C TRP A 84 14.10 5.67 -12.67
N LYS A 85 15.18 5.02 -12.27
CA LYS A 85 15.71 5.13 -10.92
C LYS A 85 16.06 6.57 -10.57
N ASP A 86 16.83 7.25 -11.43
CA ASP A 86 17.25 8.63 -11.20
C ASP A 86 16.05 9.59 -11.14
N PHE A 87 15.05 9.36 -12.00
CA PHE A 87 13.81 10.15 -11.96
C PHE A 87 13.01 9.91 -10.68
N CYS A 88 12.86 8.66 -10.26
CA CYS A 88 12.18 8.32 -9.02
C CYS A 88 12.91 8.83 -7.78
N ASP A 89 14.24 8.82 -7.76
CA ASP A 89 15.05 9.34 -6.67
C ASP A 89 14.86 10.85 -6.50
N ASP A 90 14.89 11.62 -7.59
CA ASP A 90 14.62 13.07 -7.56
C ASP A 90 13.16 13.37 -7.13
N LEU A 91 12.19 12.57 -7.56
CA LEU A 91 10.80 12.70 -7.10
C LEU A 91 10.68 12.39 -5.61
N ALA A 92 11.38 11.37 -5.11
CA ALA A 92 11.35 10.98 -3.70
C ALA A 92 11.95 12.06 -2.78
N ILE A 93 13.02 12.72 -3.21
CA ILE A 93 13.61 13.87 -2.50
C ILE A 93 12.63 15.05 -2.48
N ALA A 94 11.90 15.25 -3.57
CA ALA A 94 11.00 16.38 -3.76
C ALA A 94 9.67 16.26 -2.99
N LEU A 95 9.21 15.04 -2.77
CA LEU A 95 8.05 14.74 -1.97
C LEU A 95 8.56 14.24 -0.61
N PRO A 96 8.37 14.98 0.50
CA PRO A 96 8.54 14.41 1.83
C PRO A 96 7.39 13.42 2.07
N LEU A 97 7.32 12.42 1.22
CA LEU A 97 6.53 11.25 1.44
C LEU A 97 7.20 10.51 2.59
N VAL A 98 6.41 10.25 3.62
CA VAL A 98 6.65 9.29 4.71
C VAL A 98 7.97 8.54 4.52
N PRO A 99 8.88 8.52 5.53
CA PRO A 99 10.19 7.89 5.36
C PRO A 99 10.01 6.57 4.63
N ARG A 100 10.63 6.46 3.43
CA ARG A 100 10.76 5.14 2.82
C ARG A 100 11.44 4.27 3.85
N PRO A 101 10.85 3.18 4.29
CA PRO A 101 11.67 2.10 4.79
C PRO A 101 12.63 1.77 3.65
N GLU A 102 13.90 1.73 3.94
CA GLU A 102 14.91 1.30 3.00
C GLU A 102 14.40 0.03 2.32
N GLU A 103 14.39 0.06 0.93
CA GLU A 103 14.56 -1.13 0.12
C GLU A 103 13.39 -1.77 -0.59
N THR A 104 13.48 -1.65 -1.88
CA THR A 104 12.80 -2.45 -2.91
C THR A 104 12.95 -3.98 -2.77
N ASN A 105 13.91 -4.48 -2.02
CA ASN A 105 14.07 -5.91 -1.70
C ASN A 105 13.10 -6.36 -0.59
N PHE A 106 12.77 -5.48 0.35
CA PHE A 106 11.85 -5.79 1.46
C PHE A 106 10.42 -5.94 0.96
N ASP A 107 9.95 -5.07 0.09
CA ASP A 107 8.58 -5.11 -0.44
C ASP A 107 8.33 -6.37 -1.27
N SER A 108 9.31 -6.82 -2.06
CA SER A 108 9.21 -8.06 -2.83
C SER A 108 9.22 -9.30 -1.93
N ALA A 109 9.98 -9.29 -0.83
CA ALA A 109 9.96 -10.36 0.16
C ALA A 109 8.61 -10.41 0.89
N HIS A 110 8.08 -9.27 1.29
CA HIS A 110 6.78 -9.14 1.92
C HIS A 110 5.65 -9.62 1.00
N PHE A 111 5.68 -9.21 -0.28
CA PHE A 111 4.73 -9.68 -1.28
C PHE A 111 4.72 -11.22 -1.41
N ASN A 112 5.90 -11.85 -1.53
CA ASN A 112 6.00 -13.30 -1.66
C ASN A 112 5.48 -14.01 -0.41
N VAL A 113 5.80 -13.50 0.77
CA VAL A 113 5.32 -14.05 2.04
C VAL A 113 3.80 -13.95 2.14
N LEU A 114 3.19 -12.80 1.80
CA LEU A 114 1.72 -12.66 1.80
C LEU A 114 1.06 -13.63 0.82
N ARG A 115 1.61 -13.77 -0.39
CA ARG A 115 1.07 -14.64 -1.43
C ARG A 115 0.98 -16.10 -1.00
N ASP A 116 1.90 -16.57 -0.19
CA ASP A 116 1.96 -17.96 0.27
C ASP A 116 1.02 -18.23 1.47
N LEU A 117 0.44 -17.20 2.10
CA LEU A 117 -0.46 -17.36 3.23
C LEU A 117 -1.89 -17.72 2.80
N PRO A 118 -2.55 -18.69 3.46
CA PRO A 118 -3.92 -19.09 3.15
C PRO A 118 -4.94 -17.95 3.19
N PHE A 119 -4.73 -16.97 4.08
CA PHE A 119 -5.57 -15.77 4.18
C PHE A 119 -5.66 -15.01 2.84
N PHE A 120 -4.54 -14.90 2.13
CA PHE A 120 -4.41 -14.16 0.88
C PHE A 120 -4.65 -14.99 -0.39
N SER A 121 -5.02 -16.26 -0.28
CA SER A 121 -5.13 -17.21 -1.41
C SER A 121 -6.04 -16.79 -2.55
N ARG A 122 -6.90 -15.80 -2.35
CA ARG A 122 -7.81 -15.26 -3.36
C ARG A 122 -7.52 -13.82 -3.76
N PHE A 123 -6.44 -13.25 -3.25
CA PHE A 123 -6.02 -11.91 -3.60
C PHE A 123 -5.26 -11.95 -4.94
N THR A 124 -5.48 -10.95 -5.77
CA THR A 124 -4.67 -10.73 -6.98
C THR A 124 -3.33 -10.10 -6.61
N ASP A 125 -2.36 -10.16 -7.52
CA ASP A 125 -1.05 -9.54 -7.31
C ASP A 125 -1.16 -8.03 -7.02
N ILE A 126 -2.09 -7.33 -7.68
CA ILE A 126 -2.35 -5.90 -7.45
C ILE A 126 -2.84 -5.66 -6.02
N GLU A 127 -3.79 -6.47 -5.55
CA GLU A 127 -4.33 -6.38 -4.19
C GLU A 127 -3.27 -6.74 -3.13
N LEU A 128 -2.37 -7.68 -3.43
CA LEU A 128 -1.23 -8.01 -2.56
C LEU A 128 -0.24 -6.85 -2.46
N TRP A 129 0.12 -6.22 -3.58
CA TRP A 129 0.99 -5.04 -3.58
C TRP A 129 0.36 -3.87 -2.84
N GLU A 130 -0.94 -3.65 -3.01
CA GLU A 130 -1.67 -2.63 -2.25
C GLU A 130 -1.65 -2.94 -0.75
N THR A 131 -1.79 -4.22 -0.37
CA THR A 131 -1.68 -4.68 1.04
C THR A 131 -0.28 -4.43 1.60
N VAL A 132 0.78 -4.71 0.85
CA VAL A 132 2.17 -4.40 1.25
C VAL A 132 2.32 -2.90 1.50
N GLY A 133 1.74 -2.07 0.64
CA GLY A 133 1.85 -0.61 0.74
C GLY A 133 1.13 0.01 1.96
N ILE A 134 0.05 -0.61 2.46
CA ILE A 134 -0.70 -0.12 3.62
C ILE A 134 -0.35 -0.86 4.92
N GLY A 135 0.46 -1.91 4.85
CA GLY A 135 0.81 -2.78 5.96
C GLY A 135 2.07 -2.34 6.70
N HIS A 136 2.05 -2.39 8.02
CA HIS A 136 3.21 -2.14 8.88
C HIS A 136 3.69 -3.46 9.47
N TRP A 137 4.92 -3.84 9.13
CA TRP A 137 5.50 -5.10 9.57
C TRP A 137 6.09 -4.96 10.97
N GLN A 138 5.71 -5.87 11.85
CA GLN A 138 6.16 -5.89 13.24
C GLN A 138 6.71 -7.26 13.63
N LYS A 139 7.72 -7.25 14.50
CA LYS A 139 8.21 -8.43 15.20
C LYS A 139 7.91 -8.29 16.68
N LYS A 140 7.54 -9.40 17.30
CA LYS A 140 7.27 -9.49 18.72
C LYS A 140 8.04 -10.65 19.33
N GLU A 141 8.62 -10.39 20.47
CA GLU A 141 9.31 -11.42 21.25
C GLU A 141 8.31 -12.23 22.10
N PRO A 142 8.66 -13.47 22.51
CA PRO A 142 7.81 -14.27 23.37
C PRO A 142 7.43 -13.53 24.65
N GLY A 143 6.14 -13.51 24.97
CA GLY A 143 5.59 -12.81 26.14
C GLY A 143 5.16 -11.36 25.91
N GLU A 144 5.50 -10.75 24.77
CA GLU A 144 5.05 -9.40 24.46
C GLU A 144 3.56 -9.36 24.10
N ALA A 145 2.83 -8.42 24.71
CA ALA A 145 1.47 -8.12 24.32
C ALA A 145 1.44 -7.40 22.96
N ILE A 146 0.58 -7.87 22.06
CA ILE A 146 0.34 -7.26 20.75
C ILE A 146 -0.82 -6.29 20.84
N VAL A 147 -1.90 -6.73 21.48
CA VAL A 147 -3.06 -5.93 21.85
C VAL A 147 -3.53 -6.31 23.25
N GLU A 148 -4.13 -5.37 23.97
CA GLU A 148 -4.62 -5.59 25.32
C GLU A 148 -6.14 -5.41 25.38
N GLU A 149 -6.83 -6.27 26.15
CA GLU A 149 -8.27 -6.21 26.39
C GLU A 149 -8.66 -4.83 26.93
N ASP A 150 -9.80 -4.32 26.55
CA ASP A 150 -10.39 -3.03 26.92
C ASP A 150 -9.58 -1.78 26.50
N VAL A 151 -8.42 -1.95 25.83
CA VAL A 151 -7.67 -0.85 25.26
C VAL A 151 -8.24 -0.47 23.88
N ALA A 152 -8.28 0.83 23.60
CA ALA A 152 -8.72 1.32 22.30
C ALA A 152 -7.73 0.92 21.18
N GLY A 153 -8.27 0.48 20.03
CA GLY A 153 -7.43 0.13 18.89
C GLY A 153 -8.26 -0.13 17.65
N ARG A 154 -7.76 0.34 16.50
CA ARG A 154 -8.46 0.24 15.21
C ARG A 154 -7.68 -0.50 14.12
N SER A 155 -6.57 -1.10 14.49
CA SER A 155 -5.77 -1.91 13.57
C SER A 155 -6.20 -3.36 13.61
N LEU A 156 -6.05 -4.05 12.50
CA LEU A 156 -6.10 -5.50 12.40
C LEU A 156 -4.68 -6.05 12.18
N PHE A 157 -4.47 -7.30 12.53
CA PHE A 157 -3.17 -7.96 12.47
C PHE A 157 -3.30 -9.31 11.78
N ILE A 158 -2.35 -9.65 10.92
CA ILE A 158 -2.24 -10.96 10.27
C ILE A 158 -0.91 -11.55 10.68
N ILE A 159 -0.93 -12.73 11.28
CA ILE A 159 0.28 -13.44 11.71
C ILE A 159 0.96 -14.02 10.47
N ILE A 160 2.20 -13.65 10.25
CA ILE A 160 3.04 -14.14 9.17
C ILE A 160 3.79 -15.39 9.59
N SER A 161 4.36 -15.37 10.81
CA SER A 161 5.09 -16.50 11.40
C SER A 161 5.00 -16.42 12.91
N GLY A 162 5.22 -17.55 13.58
CA GLY A 162 5.12 -17.66 15.03
C GLY A 162 3.70 -17.94 15.50
N GLU A 163 3.49 -17.91 16.83
CA GLU A 163 2.21 -18.18 17.48
C GLU A 163 1.86 -17.07 18.46
N ALA A 164 0.55 -16.81 18.58
CA ALA A 164 -0.01 -15.88 19.55
C ALA A 164 -1.14 -16.55 20.35
N ARG A 165 -1.24 -16.19 21.62
CA ARG A 165 -2.27 -16.64 22.55
C ARG A 165 -3.29 -15.52 22.76
N VAL A 166 -4.56 -15.89 22.69
CA VAL A 166 -5.70 -15.00 22.99
C VAL A 166 -6.21 -15.29 24.38
N THR A 167 -6.23 -14.27 25.23
CA THR A 167 -6.78 -14.37 26.57
C THR A 167 -7.90 -13.35 26.76
N LYS A 168 -8.94 -13.76 27.48
CA LYS A 168 -10.03 -12.89 27.89
C LYS A 168 -10.25 -13.02 29.39
N LYS A 169 -10.21 -11.90 30.12
CA LYS A 169 -10.27 -11.88 31.59
C LYS A 169 -9.26 -12.84 32.23
N GLY A 170 -8.05 -12.93 31.64
CA GLY A 170 -7.00 -13.80 32.12
C GLY A 170 -7.12 -15.27 31.72
N VAL A 171 -8.21 -15.71 31.09
CA VAL A 171 -8.43 -17.10 30.64
C VAL A 171 -8.02 -17.23 29.16
N GLU A 172 -7.18 -18.22 28.85
CA GLU A 172 -6.84 -18.54 27.47
C GLU A 172 -8.05 -19.11 26.74
N ILE A 173 -8.47 -18.44 25.66
CA ILE A 173 -9.64 -18.83 24.87
C ILE A 173 -9.28 -19.37 23.49
N ASN A 174 -8.09 -19.00 22.97
CA ASN A 174 -7.62 -19.49 21.67
C ASN A 174 -6.11 -19.34 21.52
N ARG A 175 -5.53 -20.08 20.56
CA ARG A 175 -4.19 -19.89 20.00
C ARG A 175 -4.31 -19.67 18.50
N MET A 176 -3.44 -18.84 17.97
CA MET A 176 -3.41 -18.45 16.58
C MET A 176 -2.00 -18.59 16.03
N GLY A 177 -1.90 -19.04 14.78
CA GLY A 177 -0.64 -19.22 14.05
C GLY A 177 -0.58 -18.48 12.74
N ALA A 178 0.41 -18.79 11.91
CA ALA A 178 0.61 -18.17 10.61
C ALA A 178 -0.64 -18.25 9.72
N GLY A 179 -0.97 -17.16 9.07
CA GLY A 179 -2.15 -17.01 8.22
C GLY A 179 -3.44 -16.66 8.96
N GLU A 180 -3.43 -16.57 10.28
CA GLU A 180 -4.59 -16.14 11.05
C GLU A 180 -4.57 -14.63 11.32
N CYS A 181 -5.76 -14.06 11.44
CA CYS A 181 -5.99 -12.63 11.64
C CYS A 181 -6.72 -12.37 12.96
N PHE A 182 -6.42 -11.23 13.59
CA PHE A 182 -7.14 -10.74 14.77
C PHE A 182 -7.25 -9.22 14.75
N GLY A 183 -8.13 -8.66 15.59
CA GLY A 183 -8.40 -7.22 15.63
C GLY A 183 -9.37 -6.75 14.55
N GLU A 184 -9.87 -7.65 13.70
CA GLU A 184 -10.83 -7.40 12.63
C GLU A 184 -12.18 -6.84 13.14
N MET A 185 -12.55 -7.16 14.37
CA MET A 185 -13.83 -6.74 14.96
C MET A 185 -13.96 -5.21 15.01
N THR A 186 -12.86 -4.50 15.31
CA THR A 186 -12.86 -3.02 15.34
C THR A 186 -12.92 -2.39 13.94
N TYR A 187 -12.67 -3.15 12.88
CA TYR A 187 -12.86 -2.72 11.50
C TYR A 187 -14.30 -3.02 11.03
N LEU A 188 -14.85 -4.18 11.43
CA LEU A 188 -16.16 -4.65 11.00
C LEU A 188 -17.31 -3.97 11.76
N ASP A 189 -17.11 -3.64 13.04
CA ASP A 189 -18.09 -2.96 13.88
C ASP A 189 -17.56 -1.60 14.33
N GLU A 190 -18.08 -0.54 13.71
CA GLU A 190 -17.67 0.85 14.00
C GLU A 190 -17.99 1.29 15.45
N ASN A 191 -18.90 0.60 16.12
CA ASN A 191 -19.25 0.87 17.52
C ASN A 191 -18.29 0.20 18.50
N GLN A 192 -17.54 -0.80 18.06
CA GLN A 192 -16.55 -1.48 18.90
C GLN A 192 -15.20 -0.78 18.85
N LEU A 193 -15.00 0.17 19.75
CA LEU A 193 -13.77 0.99 19.81
C LEU A 193 -12.64 0.37 20.64
N VAL A 194 -12.93 -0.67 21.42
CA VAL A 194 -12.00 -1.32 22.34
C VAL A 194 -11.75 -2.78 21.97
N ARG A 195 -10.59 -3.28 22.31
CA ARG A 195 -10.18 -4.66 22.06
C ARG A 195 -11.00 -5.62 22.95
N SER A 196 -11.52 -6.67 22.37
CA SER A 196 -12.34 -7.67 23.06
C SER A 196 -11.56 -8.73 23.85
N ALA A 197 -10.23 -8.79 23.66
CA ALA A 197 -9.32 -9.75 24.28
C ALA A 197 -7.87 -9.26 24.19
N THR A 198 -7.01 -9.79 25.04
CA THR A 198 -5.55 -9.60 24.97
C THR A 198 -4.95 -10.66 24.05
N VAL A 199 -4.04 -10.25 23.17
CA VAL A 199 -3.24 -11.15 22.31
C VAL A 199 -1.79 -10.98 22.65
N THR A 200 -1.11 -12.09 23.00
CA THR A 200 0.29 -12.12 23.43
C THR A 200 1.07 -13.11 22.58
N ALA A 201 2.25 -12.74 22.14
CA ALA A 201 3.16 -13.63 21.41
C ALA A 201 3.60 -14.79 22.29
N VAL A 202 3.48 -16.03 21.81
CA VAL A 202 3.95 -17.24 22.51
C VAL A 202 5.36 -17.61 22.07
N SER A 203 5.67 -17.44 20.82
CA SER A 203 6.99 -17.55 20.21
C SER A 203 7.38 -16.20 19.60
N GLN A 204 8.62 -16.08 19.10
CA GLN A 204 8.95 -14.95 18.23
C GLN A 204 7.97 -14.94 17.05
N ALA A 205 7.24 -13.86 16.91
CA ALA A 205 6.18 -13.73 15.93
C ALA A 205 6.42 -12.52 15.01
N THR A 206 6.23 -12.73 13.72
CA THR A 206 6.17 -11.66 12.73
C THR A 206 4.74 -11.48 12.28
N MET A 207 4.29 -10.24 12.17
CA MET A 207 2.93 -9.93 11.74
C MET A 207 2.89 -8.67 10.90
N VAL A 208 1.85 -8.52 10.10
CA VAL A 208 1.50 -7.27 9.44
C VAL A 208 0.32 -6.63 10.15
N GLU A 209 0.51 -5.40 10.58
CA GLU A 209 -0.54 -4.53 11.10
C GLU A 209 -1.11 -3.69 9.97
N ILE A 210 -2.43 -3.60 9.87
CA ILE A 210 -3.14 -2.76 8.91
C ILE A 210 -4.11 -1.88 9.70
N GLU A 211 -3.93 -0.58 9.59
CA GLU A 211 -4.87 0.36 10.19
C GLU A 211 -6.22 0.31 9.46
N GLY A 212 -7.31 0.27 10.23
CA GLY A 212 -8.66 0.24 9.65
C GLY A 212 -8.97 1.45 8.77
N VAL A 213 -8.37 2.61 9.06
CA VAL A 213 -8.48 3.81 8.22
C VAL A 213 -7.81 3.59 6.86
N SER A 214 -6.60 3.05 6.83
CA SER A 214 -5.86 2.75 5.59
C SER A 214 -6.64 1.76 4.72
N LEU A 215 -7.20 0.71 5.32
CA LEU A 215 -8.01 -0.26 4.59
C LEU A 215 -9.33 0.34 4.04
N ARG A 216 -9.96 1.27 4.75
CA ARG A 216 -11.14 1.99 4.25
C ARG A 216 -10.85 2.94 3.09
N HIS A 217 -9.63 3.44 2.95
CA HIS A 217 -9.20 4.28 1.85
C HIS A 217 -8.56 3.49 0.70
N ALA A 218 -8.37 2.20 0.87
CA ALA A 218 -7.86 1.29 -0.15
C ALA A 218 -8.86 1.11 -1.32
N SER A 219 -8.43 0.47 -2.40
CA SER A 219 -9.29 0.18 -3.54
C SER A 219 -10.53 -0.63 -3.13
N ALA A 220 -11.65 -0.43 -3.82
CA ALA A 220 -12.87 -1.20 -3.58
C ALA A 220 -12.65 -2.72 -3.74
N GLY A 221 -11.74 -3.11 -4.64
CA GLY A 221 -11.33 -4.51 -4.83
C GLY A 221 -10.68 -5.07 -3.56
N LEU A 222 -9.71 -4.36 -3.00
CA LEU A 222 -9.02 -4.77 -1.79
C LEU A 222 -9.96 -4.84 -0.58
N GLN A 223 -10.81 -3.83 -0.39
CA GLN A 223 -11.81 -3.82 0.68
C GLN A 223 -12.74 -5.04 0.60
N ALA A 224 -13.24 -5.36 -0.60
CA ALA A 224 -14.09 -6.54 -0.82
C ALA A 224 -13.35 -7.86 -0.54
N ARG A 225 -12.06 -7.96 -0.89
CA ARG A 225 -11.23 -9.15 -0.58
C ARG A 225 -11.07 -9.35 0.91
N PHE A 226 -10.69 -8.31 1.63
CA PHE A 226 -10.58 -8.37 3.10
C PHE A 226 -11.90 -8.76 3.75
N SER A 227 -13.03 -8.14 3.37
CA SER A 227 -14.34 -8.47 3.88
C SER A 227 -14.70 -9.94 3.66
N ASN A 228 -14.44 -10.47 2.47
CA ASN A 228 -14.65 -11.89 2.17
C ASN A 228 -13.73 -12.83 2.96
N ALA A 229 -12.47 -12.45 3.17
CA ALA A 229 -11.52 -13.21 3.97
C ALA A 229 -11.95 -13.26 5.44
N PHE A 230 -12.37 -12.13 6.01
CA PHE A 230 -12.91 -12.06 7.37
C PHE A 230 -14.15 -12.92 7.54
N LEU A 231 -15.10 -12.85 6.60
CA LEU A 231 -16.31 -13.67 6.65
C LEU A 231 -15.98 -15.16 6.71
N LYS A 232 -15.08 -15.64 5.86
CA LYS A 232 -14.65 -17.05 5.87
C LYS A 232 -13.99 -17.44 7.17
N MET A 233 -13.12 -16.59 7.69
CA MET A 233 -12.45 -16.83 8.97
C MET A 233 -13.46 -16.90 10.11
N MET A 234 -14.44 -16.00 10.15
CA MET A 234 -15.50 -16.00 11.17
C MET A 234 -16.35 -17.26 11.09
N ILE A 235 -16.72 -17.72 9.89
CA ILE A 235 -17.44 -19.00 9.69
C ILE A 235 -16.61 -20.17 10.23
N SER A 236 -15.31 -20.21 9.95
CA SER A 236 -14.42 -21.26 10.46
C SER A 236 -14.33 -21.23 11.98
N ARG A 237 -14.17 -20.04 12.57
CA ARG A 237 -14.12 -19.87 14.03
C ARG A 237 -15.42 -20.29 14.71
N LEU A 238 -16.57 -19.98 14.11
CA LEU A 238 -17.87 -20.39 14.63
C LEU A 238 -18.01 -21.92 14.62
N ARG A 239 -17.68 -22.58 13.50
CA ARG A 239 -17.71 -24.05 13.42
C ARG A 239 -16.81 -24.71 14.48
N ASN A 240 -15.58 -24.21 14.63
CA ASN A 240 -14.66 -24.72 15.62
C ASN A 240 -15.18 -24.51 17.06
N ALA A 241 -15.87 -23.39 17.32
CA ALA A 241 -16.48 -23.13 18.61
C ALA A 241 -17.66 -24.11 18.90
N ASP A 242 -18.50 -24.37 17.90
CA ASP A 242 -19.59 -25.35 18.00
C ASP A 242 -19.03 -26.75 18.27
N GLU A 243 -17.99 -27.20 17.58
CA GLU A 243 -17.37 -28.51 17.82
C GLU A 243 -16.77 -28.63 19.23
N ARG A 244 -16.10 -27.60 19.73
CA ARG A 244 -15.58 -27.55 21.09
C ARG A 244 -16.72 -27.60 22.12
N PHE A 245 -17.82 -26.89 21.89
CA PHE A 245 -19.00 -26.89 22.75
C PHE A 245 -19.62 -28.29 22.81
N ILE A 246 -19.87 -28.93 21.66
CA ILE A 246 -20.40 -30.30 21.58
C ILE A 246 -19.50 -31.29 22.35
N SER A 247 -18.18 -31.19 22.15
CA SER A 247 -17.22 -32.05 22.84
C SER A 247 -17.21 -31.81 24.36
N SER A 248 -17.41 -30.57 24.81
CA SER A 248 -17.43 -30.23 26.25
C SER A 248 -18.70 -30.69 26.97
N VAL A 249 -19.82 -30.82 26.25
CA VAL A 249 -21.12 -31.24 26.80
C VAL A 249 -21.27 -32.76 26.74
N GLY A 250 -20.32 -33.50 26.17
CA GLY A 250 -20.32 -34.96 26.13
C GLY A 250 -21.38 -35.56 25.20
N LEU A 251 -21.95 -34.76 24.30
CA LEU A 251 -22.86 -35.22 23.27
C LEU A 251 -22.03 -35.83 22.12
N HIS A 252 -21.76 -37.14 22.22
CA HIS A 252 -21.34 -37.92 21.06
C HIS A 252 -22.58 -38.15 20.17
N VAL A 253 -22.57 -37.49 19.00
CA VAL A 253 -23.49 -37.80 17.90
C VAL A 253 -22.90 -38.89 17.04
#